data_956fd60fccbc51a8482c24789c2186d0
#
_entry.id   956fd60fccbc51a8482c24789c2186d0
#
_cell.length_a   1.000
_cell.length_b   1.000
_cell.length_c   1.000
_cell.angle_alpha   90.00
_cell.angle_beta   90.00
_cell.angle_gamma   90.00
#
_symmetry.space_group_name_H-M   'P 1'
#
loop_
_entity.id
_entity.type
_entity.pdbx_description
1 polymer ?
#
loop_
_entity_poly.entity_id
_entity_poly.type
_entity_poly.pdbx_seq_one_letter_code
_entity_poly.pdbx_strand_id
1 'polypeptide(L)'
;MEWVKEILTELELIVDSTEQSRERPSEYKDQEKYYSGKKKNHTFKNQIITTPKGTEIVDVIVGEKGPVSDVKILRKQQDKFDKKQKFQGDKAYEGVERTTTPKKKPRKKEMPLEIKEENKEKARKRIFVEHVIRLIKIFGIARERFRLKDNNYQKVILTICGLVRLRIGSFILA
;
A
#
# COMPACT_ATOMS: atom_id res chain seq x y z
N MET A 1 -19.14 -14.39 -4.63
CA MET A 1 -17.88 -13.59 -4.57
C MET A 1 -16.68 -14.22 -5.31
N GLU A 2 -16.77 -15.46 -5.78
CA GLU A 2 -15.69 -16.07 -6.60
C GLU A 2 -15.49 -15.37 -7.94
N TRP A 3 -16.55 -15.03 -8.65
CA TRP A 3 -16.48 -14.31 -9.93
C TRP A 3 -15.70 -12.98 -9.85
N VAL A 4 -15.77 -12.26 -8.72
CA VAL A 4 -14.97 -11.01 -8.52
C VAL A 4 -13.48 -11.34 -8.50
N LYS A 5 -13.11 -12.44 -7.84
CA LYS A 5 -11.71 -12.89 -7.80
C LYS A 5 -11.20 -13.28 -9.18
N GLU A 6 -12.03 -13.94 -9.97
CA GLU A 6 -11.68 -14.30 -11.36
C GLU A 6 -11.41 -13.05 -12.20
N ILE A 7 -12.31 -12.07 -12.20
CA ILE A 7 -12.12 -10.80 -12.93
C ILE A 7 -10.85 -10.07 -12.47
N LEU A 8 -10.56 -10.09 -11.17
CA LEU A 8 -9.35 -9.44 -10.66
C LEU A 8 -8.06 -10.12 -11.16
N THR A 9 -8.08 -11.42 -11.47
CA THR A 9 -6.89 -12.12 -11.99
C THR A 9 -6.43 -11.63 -13.37
N GLU A 10 -7.32 -11.03 -14.14
CA GLU A 10 -6.98 -10.40 -15.43
C GLU A 10 -6.20 -9.09 -15.25
N LEU A 11 -6.22 -8.52 -14.05
CA LEU A 11 -5.59 -7.26 -13.74
C LEU A 11 -4.28 -7.48 -12.96
N GLU A 12 -3.25 -6.72 -13.28
CA GLU A 12 -2.06 -6.59 -12.43
C GLU A 12 -2.34 -5.53 -11.36
N LEU A 13 -2.69 -5.95 -10.13
CA LEU A 13 -3.03 -5.03 -9.05
C LEU A 13 -1.80 -4.27 -8.54
N ILE A 14 -1.98 -3.02 -8.17
CA ILE A 14 -0.90 -2.16 -7.68
C ILE A 14 -0.92 -2.11 -6.16
N VAL A 15 0.23 -2.35 -5.53
CA VAL A 15 0.39 -2.31 -4.09
C VAL A 15 1.37 -1.23 -3.67
N ASP A 16 1.01 -0.49 -2.63
CA ASP A 16 1.92 0.42 -1.94
C ASP A 16 1.57 0.51 -0.45
N SER A 17 2.52 0.95 0.36
CA SER A 17 2.35 1.10 1.79
C SER A 17 2.58 2.55 2.23
N THR A 18 1.91 2.92 3.29
CA THR A 18 2.09 4.22 3.93
C THR A 18 2.17 4.07 5.44
N GLU A 19 2.98 4.91 6.06
CA GLU A 19 3.11 4.97 7.51
C GLU A 19 2.47 6.25 8.04
N GLN A 20 1.80 6.12 9.18
CA GLN A 20 1.24 7.22 9.94
C GLN A 20 1.85 7.25 11.34
N SER A 21 2.27 8.43 11.78
CA SER A 21 2.76 8.63 13.14
C SER A 21 1.66 8.35 14.18
N ARG A 22 2.05 7.75 15.29
CA ARG A 22 1.18 7.49 16.45
C ARG A 22 1.78 8.06 17.72
N GLU A 23 1.03 8.09 18.79
CA GLU A 23 1.57 8.41 20.11
C GLU A 23 2.62 7.39 20.54
N ARG A 24 3.66 7.87 21.21
CA ARG A 24 4.72 7.01 21.75
C ARG A 24 4.13 6.13 22.84
N PRO A 25 4.27 4.79 22.76
CA PRO A 25 3.85 3.92 23.84
C PRO A 25 4.58 4.22 25.14
N SER A 26 3.90 4.08 26.27
CA SER A 26 4.50 4.30 27.60
C SER A 26 5.53 3.23 27.92
N GLU A 27 5.23 1.98 27.57
CA GLU A 27 6.10 0.85 27.87
C GLU A 27 7.23 0.71 26.85
N TYR A 28 8.46 0.54 27.33
CA TYR A 28 9.66 0.43 26.49
C TYR A 28 9.57 -0.71 25.45
N LYS A 29 9.08 -1.89 25.86
CA LYS A 29 8.91 -3.03 24.97
C LYS A 29 7.95 -2.75 23.79
N ASP A 30 6.96 -1.90 24.01
CA ASP A 30 6.03 -1.51 22.96
C ASP A 30 6.59 -0.40 22.09
N GLN A 31 7.44 0.45 22.63
CA GLN A 31 8.14 1.47 21.83
C GLN A 31 8.96 0.82 20.72
N GLU A 32 9.75 -0.21 21.02
CA GLU A 32 10.53 -0.95 20.01
C GLU A 32 9.65 -1.55 18.89
N LYS A 33 8.49 -2.11 19.27
CA LYS A 33 7.56 -2.74 18.32
C LYS A 33 7.00 -1.77 17.27
N TYR A 34 6.88 -0.49 17.58
CA TYR A 34 6.28 0.50 16.70
C TYR A 34 7.28 1.50 16.10
N TYR A 35 8.54 1.48 16.50
CA TYR A 35 9.53 2.43 16.03
C TYR A 35 9.99 2.14 14.61
N SER A 36 9.63 3.02 13.68
CA SER A 36 10.07 2.97 12.29
C SER A 36 11.42 3.68 12.13
N GLY A 37 12.47 2.93 11.81
CA GLY A 37 13.78 3.50 11.51
C GLY A 37 13.77 4.42 10.28
N LYS A 38 12.88 4.15 9.32
CA LYS A 38 12.67 4.99 8.13
C LYS A 38 12.07 6.35 8.48
N LYS A 39 11.09 6.38 9.38
CA LYS A 39 10.38 7.60 9.80
C LYS A 39 10.97 8.23 11.06
N LYS A 40 11.90 7.54 11.74
CA LYS A 40 12.47 7.95 13.03
C LYS A 40 11.39 8.31 14.06
N ASN A 41 10.29 7.57 14.04
CA ASN A 41 9.13 7.79 14.89
C ASN A 41 8.36 6.48 15.10
N HIS A 42 7.44 6.45 16.09
CA HIS A 42 6.50 5.35 16.28
C HIS A 42 5.37 5.47 15.28
N THR A 43 5.11 4.42 14.49
CA THR A 43 4.15 4.46 13.38
C THR A 43 3.26 3.25 13.33
N PHE A 44 2.05 3.44 12.78
CA PHE A 44 1.25 2.41 12.16
C PHE A 44 1.56 2.37 10.66
N LYS A 45 1.56 1.17 10.11
CA LYS A 45 1.72 0.96 8.67
C LYS A 45 0.42 0.44 8.07
N ASN A 46 0.03 1.01 6.95
CA ASN A 46 -1.12 0.58 6.16
C ASN A 46 -0.64 0.19 4.77
N GLN A 47 -1.13 -0.93 4.25
CA GLN A 47 -0.84 -1.38 2.90
C GLN A 47 -2.13 -1.41 2.09
N ILE A 48 -2.09 -0.82 0.90
CA ILE A 48 -3.26 -0.59 0.05
C ILE A 48 -3.01 -1.28 -1.28
N ILE A 49 -4.01 -2.03 -1.75
CA ILE A 49 -4.03 -2.63 -3.08
C ILE A 49 -5.14 -1.98 -3.89
N THR A 50 -4.79 -1.53 -5.09
CA THR A 50 -5.71 -0.88 -6.02
C THR A 50 -5.71 -1.56 -7.39
N THR A 51 -6.74 -1.27 -8.17
CA THR A 51 -6.72 -1.55 -9.61
C THR A 51 -5.62 -0.75 -10.31
N PRO A 52 -5.17 -1.15 -11.52
CA PRO A 52 -4.05 -0.50 -12.24
C PRO A 52 -4.23 0.99 -12.49
N LYS A 53 -5.48 1.46 -12.59
CA LYS A 53 -5.82 2.88 -12.80
C LYS A 53 -6.22 3.60 -11.50
N GLY A 54 -6.14 2.93 -10.35
CA GLY A 54 -6.56 3.51 -9.07
C GLY A 54 -8.05 3.84 -8.98
N THR A 55 -8.87 3.21 -9.83
CA THR A 55 -10.32 3.42 -9.86
C THR A 55 -11.06 2.67 -8.76
N GLU A 56 -10.37 1.77 -8.07
CA GLU A 56 -10.94 0.99 -6.99
C GLU A 56 -9.87 0.63 -5.95
N ILE A 57 -10.22 0.70 -4.67
CA ILE A 57 -9.44 0.11 -3.58
C ILE A 57 -9.91 -1.34 -3.42
N VAL A 58 -9.04 -2.28 -3.76
CA VAL A 58 -9.37 -3.71 -3.78
C VAL A 58 -9.25 -4.34 -2.41
N ASP A 59 -8.16 -4.06 -1.69
CA ASP A 59 -7.94 -4.52 -0.31
C ASP A 59 -7.03 -3.57 0.47
N VAL A 60 -7.19 -3.58 1.79
CA VAL A 60 -6.39 -2.77 2.71
C VAL A 60 -6.01 -3.59 3.92
N ILE A 61 -4.72 -3.58 4.30
CA ILE A 61 -4.26 -3.98 5.63
C ILE A 61 -3.97 -2.72 6.42
N VAL A 62 -4.53 -2.63 7.62
CA VAL A 62 -4.48 -1.44 8.46
C VAL A 62 -3.86 -1.75 9.82
N GLY A 63 -3.00 -0.84 10.30
CA GLY A 63 -2.51 -0.86 11.66
C GLY A 63 -1.40 -1.86 11.95
N GLU A 64 -0.69 -2.32 10.95
CA GLU A 64 0.54 -3.09 11.17
C GLU A 64 1.60 -2.20 11.85
N LYS A 65 2.49 -2.83 12.61
CA LYS A 65 3.58 -2.13 13.30
C LYS A 65 4.56 -1.54 12.31
N GLY A 66 4.99 -0.29 12.50
CA GLY A 66 5.86 0.43 11.57
C GLY A 66 7.09 -0.32 11.06
N PRO A 67 7.84 -1.06 11.93
CA PRO A 67 9.02 -1.83 11.50
C PRO A 67 8.73 -3.05 10.63
N VAL A 68 7.48 -3.52 10.56
CA VAL A 68 7.13 -4.70 9.75
C VAL A 68 7.42 -4.40 8.28
N SER A 69 8.15 -5.30 7.61
CA SER A 69 8.49 -5.14 6.19
C SER A 69 7.26 -5.23 5.28
N ASP A 70 7.25 -4.45 4.22
CA ASP A 70 6.18 -4.44 3.22
C ASP A 70 6.00 -5.82 2.56
N VAL A 71 7.10 -6.54 2.33
CA VAL A 71 7.13 -7.94 1.86
C VAL A 71 6.31 -8.86 2.78
N LYS A 72 6.49 -8.75 4.11
CA LYS A 72 5.79 -9.62 5.07
C LYS A 72 4.29 -9.35 5.07
N ILE A 73 3.91 -8.08 4.92
CA ILE A 73 2.50 -7.69 4.86
C ILE A 73 1.87 -8.21 3.57
N LEU A 74 2.54 -8.01 2.42
CA LEU A 74 2.01 -8.44 1.14
C LEU A 74 1.84 -9.95 1.06
N ARG A 75 2.79 -10.74 1.57
CA ARG A 75 2.66 -12.20 1.60
C ARG A 75 1.39 -12.66 2.32
N LYS A 76 1.08 -12.09 3.48
CA LYS A 76 -0.17 -12.36 4.21
C LYS A 76 -1.41 -11.91 3.42
N GLN A 77 -1.31 -10.79 2.74
CA GLN A 77 -2.43 -10.22 2.00
C GLN A 77 -2.73 -11.03 0.73
N GLN A 78 -1.71 -11.56 0.08
CA GLN A 78 -1.84 -12.40 -1.10
C GLN A 78 -2.67 -13.69 -0.87
N ASP A 79 -2.71 -14.20 0.35
CA ASP A 79 -3.50 -15.39 0.72
C ASP A 79 -5.01 -15.19 0.53
N LYS A 80 -5.47 -13.93 0.49
CA LYS A 80 -6.88 -13.59 0.24
C LYS A 80 -7.26 -13.67 -1.24
N PHE A 81 -6.28 -13.66 -2.14
CA PHE A 81 -6.46 -13.60 -3.58
C PHE A 81 -6.27 -14.96 -4.25
N ASP A 82 -6.76 -15.07 -5.48
CA ASP A 82 -6.48 -16.24 -6.31
C ASP A 82 -4.97 -16.44 -6.52
N LYS A 83 -4.52 -17.69 -6.67
CA LYS A 83 -3.11 -18.04 -6.88
C LYS A 83 -2.53 -17.46 -8.17
N LYS A 84 -3.38 -17.12 -9.15
CA LYS A 84 -2.98 -16.52 -10.44
C LYS A 84 -2.88 -15.00 -10.36
N GLN A 85 -3.37 -14.36 -9.28
CA GLN A 85 -3.37 -12.91 -9.15
C GLN A 85 -1.96 -12.35 -9.21
N LYS A 86 -1.74 -11.38 -10.09
CA LYS A 86 -0.48 -10.64 -10.25
C LYS A 86 -0.55 -9.30 -9.53
N PHE A 87 0.60 -8.90 -9.00
CA PHE A 87 0.77 -7.64 -8.30
C PHE A 87 1.95 -6.86 -8.88
N GLN A 88 1.93 -5.54 -8.75
CA GLN A 88 3.06 -4.67 -9.01
C GLN A 88 3.29 -3.77 -7.79
N GLY A 89 4.53 -3.72 -7.33
CA GLY A 89 4.94 -2.86 -6.23
C GLY A 89 6.24 -2.11 -6.52
N ASP A 90 6.70 -1.33 -5.57
CA ASP A 90 8.02 -0.72 -5.62
C ASP A 90 9.13 -1.74 -5.26
N LYS A 91 10.37 -1.28 -5.18
CA LYS A 91 11.53 -2.13 -4.84
C LYS A 91 11.46 -2.74 -3.45
N ALA A 92 10.64 -2.21 -2.55
CA ALA A 92 10.45 -2.75 -1.20
C ALA A 92 9.75 -4.12 -1.23
N TYR A 93 9.06 -4.45 -2.32
CA TYR A 93 8.38 -5.73 -2.53
C TYR A 93 9.21 -6.76 -3.31
N GLU A 94 10.49 -6.51 -3.55
CA GLU A 94 11.37 -7.42 -4.27
C GLU A 94 11.44 -8.80 -3.57
N GLY A 95 11.28 -9.87 -4.34
CA GLY A 95 11.30 -11.25 -3.82
C GLY A 95 9.94 -11.76 -3.28
N VAL A 96 8.85 -11.03 -3.49
CA VAL A 96 7.51 -11.54 -3.25
C VAL A 96 7.01 -12.25 -4.51
N GLU A 97 6.51 -13.47 -4.35
CA GLU A 97 5.93 -14.23 -5.45
C GLU A 97 4.79 -13.45 -6.14
N ARG A 98 4.60 -13.68 -7.42
CA ARG A 98 3.53 -13.05 -8.21
C ARG A 98 3.58 -11.51 -8.21
N THR A 99 4.72 -10.92 -7.82
CA THR A 99 4.86 -9.47 -7.71
C THR A 99 5.97 -8.99 -8.62
N THR A 100 5.64 -8.05 -9.50
CA THR A 100 6.60 -7.38 -10.37
C THR A 100 7.11 -6.11 -9.69
N THR A 101 8.41 -5.88 -9.79
CA THR A 101 9.06 -4.69 -9.23
C THR A 101 9.99 -4.06 -10.27
N PRO A 102 10.32 -2.76 -10.15
CA PRO A 102 11.32 -2.13 -11.00
C PRO A 102 12.70 -2.78 -10.84
N LYS A 103 13.36 -3.09 -11.96
CA LYS A 103 14.70 -3.67 -11.95
C LYS A 103 15.73 -2.67 -11.46
N LYS A 104 16.70 -3.12 -10.66
CA LYS A 104 17.79 -2.29 -10.16
C LYS A 104 18.79 -2.00 -11.28
N LYS A 105 19.37 -0.78 -11.25
CA LYS A 105 20.51 -0.45 -12.13
C LYS A 105 21.70 -1.35 -11.75
N PRO A 106 22.33 -2.03 -12.74
CA PRO A 106 23.54 -2.78 -12.49
C PRO A 106 24.67 -1.88 -11.98
N ARG A 107 25.52 -2.40 -11.09
CA ARG A 107 26.69 -1.64 -10.63
C ARG A 107 27.65 -1.43 -11.81
N LYS A 108 28.16 -0.22 -12.00
CA LYS A 108 29.15 0.18 -13.01
C LYS A 108 28.75 -0.04 -14.50
N LYS A 109 27.46 -0.27 -14.79
CA LYS A 109 26.95 -0.37 -16.17
C LYS A 109 25.75 0.53 -16.36
N GLU A 110 25.54 0.99 -17.59
CA GLU A 110 24.31 1.67 -17.92
C GLU A 110 23.15 0.65 -18.01
N MET A 111 21.96 1.11 -17.64
CA MET A 111 20.77 0.30 -17.74
C MET A 111 20.35 0.25 -19.23
N PRO A 112 20.07 -0.93 -19.79
CA PRO A 112 19.52 -1.05 -21.15
C PRO A 112 18.27 -0.21 -21.32
N LEU A 113 18.06 0.34 -22.51
CA LEU A 113 16.92 1.23 -22.81
C LEU A 113 15.58 0.54 -22.56
N GLU A 114 15.44 -0.71 -22.96
CA GLU A 114 14.23 -1.52 -22.72
C GLU A 114 13.87 -1.60 -21.24
N ILE A 115 14.87 -1.83 -20.36
CA ILE A 115 14.66 -1.88 -18.91
C ILE A 115 14.31 -0.50 -18.35
N LYS A 116 14.88 0.57 -18.91
CA LYS A 116 14.50 1.94 -18.52
C LYS A 116 13.04 2.23 -18.86
N GLU A 117 12.59 1.82 -20.04
CA GLU A 117 11.19 2.00 -20.47
C GLU A 117 10.23 1.16 -19.63
N GLU A 118 10.55 -0.12 -19.40
CA GLU A 118 9.78 -0.98 -18.51
C GLU A 118 9.63 -0.38 -17.10
N ASN A 119 10.74 0.10 -16.52
CA ASN A 119 10.72 0.74 -15.22
C ASN A 119 9.90 2.04 -15.21
N LYS A 120 9.93 2.81 -16.30
CA LYS A 120 9.14 4.04 -16.46
C LYS A 120 7.65 3.73 -16.53
N GLU A 121 7.27 2.67 -17.24
CA GLU A 121 5.88 2.23 -17.30
C GLU A 121 5.38 1.76 -15.93
N LYS A 122 6.16 0.96 -15.21
CA LYS A 122 5.85 0.55 -13.82
C LYS A 122 5.70 1.75 -12.89
N ALA A 123 6.58 2.75 -13.03
CA ALA A 123 6.49 3.98 -12.24
C ALA A 123 5.18 4.75 -12.55
N ARG A 124 4.77 4.84 -13.83
CA ARG A 124 3.50 5.48 -14.21
C ARG A 124 2.28 4.79 -13.59
N LYS A 125 2.25 3.46 -13.60
CA LYS A 125 1.15 2.70 -12.96
C LYS A 125 1.11 2.97 -11.45
N ARG A 126 2.26 3.06 -10.78
CA ARG A 126 2.32 3.35 -9.35
C ARG A 126 1.77 4.72 -8.95
N ILE A 127 1.82 5.71 -9.83
CA ILE A 127 1.25 7.04 -9.56
C ILE A 127 -0.22 6.94 -9.12
N PHE A 128 -0.97 5.98 -9.64
CA PHE A 128 -2.38 5.84 -9.29
C PHE A 128 -2.59 5.39 -7.83
N VAL A 129 -1.84 4.42 -7.33
CA VAL A 129 -1.95 4.03 -5.91
C VAL A 129 -1.45 5.16 -4.99
N GLU A 130 -0.41 5.89 -5.40
CA GLU A 130 0.06 7.07 -4.67
C GLU A 130 -1.02 8.17 -4.60
N HIS A 131 -1.81 8.34 -5.69
CA HIS A 131 -2.98 9.25 -5.68
C HIS A 131 -4.06 8.78 -4.71
N VAL A 132 -4.36 7.48 -4.67
CA VAL A 132 -5.32 6.92 -3.70
C VAL A 132 -4.84 7.16 -2.27
N ILE A 133 -3.56 6.91 -1.98
CA ILE A 133 -2.96 7.21 -0.68
C ILE A 133 -3.06 8.70 -0.34
N ARG A 134 -2.86 9.58 -1.32
CA ARG A 134 -3.03 11.03 -1.14
C ARG A 134 -4.47 11.39 -0.81
N LEU A 135 -5.46 10.78 -1.48
CA LEU A 135 -6.88 10.99 -1.17
C LEU A 135 -7.22 10.55 0.27
N ILE A 136 -6.68 9.43 0.75
CA ILE A 136 -6.82 9.00 2.13
C ILE A 136 -6.21 10.06 3.08
N LYS A 137 -5.05 10.61 2.74
CA LYS A 137 -4.35 11.62 3.55
C LYS A 137 -4.92 13.04 3.48
N ILE A 138 -5.92 13.32 2.63
CA ILE A 138 -6.70 14.57 2.71
C ILE A 138 -7.39 14.67 4.07
N PHE A 139 -7.83 13.54 4.63
CA PHE A 139 -8.37 13.49 5.98
C PHE A 139 -7.22 13.69 6.99
N GLY A 140 -7.27 14.78 7.75
CA GLY A 140 -6.22 15.12 8.74
C GLY A 140 -5.95 13.99 9.73
N ILE A 141 -7.00 13.28 10.17
CA ILE A 141 -6.86 12.14 11.09
C ILE A 141 -6.06 10.96 10.50
N ALA A 142 -5.96 10.83 9.16
CA ALA A 142 -5.15 9.81 8.49
C ALA A 142 -3.73 10.31 8.12
N ARG A 143 -3.48 11.61 8.17
CA ARG A 143 -2.21 12.24 7.81
C ARG A 143 -1.36 12.57 9.03
N GLU A 144 -1.97 13.14 10.04
CA GLU A 144 -1.28 13.64 11.23
C GLU A 144 -1.01 12.52 12.24
N ARG A 145 -0.39 12.87 13.36
CA ARG A 145 -0.19 11.90 14.44
C ARG A 145 -1.53 11.40 14.95
N PHE A 146 -1.73 10.10 14.94
CA PHE A 146 -2.93 9.48 15.48
C PHE A 146 -2.91 9.57 17.02
N ARG A 147 -3.92 10.23 17.57
CA ARG A 147 -4.02 10.55 19.02
C ARG A 147 -5.15 9.80 19.74
N LEU A 148 -5.98 9.07 19.01
CA LEU A 148 -7.01 8.26 19.61
C LEU A 148 -6.43 6.93 20.12
N LYS A 149 -7.21 6.19 20.91
CA LYS A 149 -6.83 4.85 21.35
C LYS A 149 -6.58 3.93 20.14
N ASP A 150 -5.57 3.09 20.24
CA ASP A 150 -5.12 2.18 19.16
C ASP A 150 -6.23 1.29 18.60
N ASN A 151 -7.16 0.83 19.44
CA ASN A 151 -8.29 0.01 19.04
C ASN A 151 -9.26 0.72 18.07
N ASN A 152 -9.19 2.04 17.97
CA ASN A 152 -10.00 2.83 17.02
C ASN A 152 -9.29 3.02 15.68
N TYR A 153 -7.98 2.78 15.61
CA TYR A 153 -7.18 3.07 14.42
C TYR A 153 -7.74 2.38 13.18
N GLN A 154 -7.95 1.07 13.26
CA GLN A 154 -8.45 0.29 12.14
C GLN A 154 -9.82 0.77 11.66
N LYS A 155 -10.73 1.04 12.59
CA LYS A 155 -12.09 1.54 12.26
C LYS A 155 -12.01 2.86 11.50
N VAL A 156 -11.22 3.81 12.00
CA VAL A 156 -11.05 5.14 11.41
C VAL A 156 -10.49 5.02 9.98
N ILE A 157 -9.39 4.29 9.80
CA ILE A 157 -8.75 4.19 8.48
C ILE A 157 -9.64 3.44 7.48
N LEU A 158 -10.32 2.36 7.89
CA LEU A 158 -11.24 1.65 7.02
C LEU A 158 -12.44 2.51 6.61
N THR A 159 -12.98 3.32 7.53
CA THR A 159 -14.05 4.29 7.21
C THR A 159 -13.57 5.28 6.16
N ILE A 160 -12.37 5.84 6.31
CA ILE A 160 -11.80 6.76 5.33
C ILE A 160 -11.58 6.08 3.97
N CYS A 161 -11.07 4.85 3.97
CA CYS A 161 -10.93 4.07 2.73
C CYS A 161 -12.28 3.86 2.04
N GLY A 162 -13.33 3.59 2.80
CA GLY A 162 -14.71 3.49 2.29
C GLY A 162 -15.20 4.80 1.65
N LEU A 163 -14.97 5.94 2.31
CA LEU A 163 -15.32 7.26 1.76
C LEU A 163 -14.52 7.60 0.50
N VAL A 164 -13.23 7.29 0.49
CA VAL A 164 -12.38 7.47 -0.70
C VAL A 164 -12.85 6.58 -1.84
N ARG A 165 -13.21 5.33 -1.55
CA ARG A 165 -13.77 4.39 -2.53
C ARG A 165 -15.06 4.92 -3.17
N LEU A 166 -15.99 5.44 -2.37
CA LEU A 166 -17.20 6.07 -2.87
C LEU A 166 -16.86 7.27 -3.77
N ARG A 167 -15.92 8.12 -3.37
CA ARG A 167 -15.49 9.27 -4.16
C ARG A 167 -14.87 8.87 -5.51
N ILE A 168 -14.05 7.83 -5.54
CA ILE A 168 -13.40 7.37 -6.77
C ILE A 168 -14.42 6.72 -7.71
N GLY A 169 -15.36 5.93 -7.16
CA GLY A 169 -16.37 5.20 -7.93
C GLY A 169 -17.62 6.00 -8.28
N SER A 170 -17.78 7.23 -7.73
CA SER A 170 -18.95 8.05 -8.06
C SER A 170 -18.75 8.75 -9.39
N PHE A 171 -19.46 8.30 -10.43
CA PHE A 171 -19.68 9.06 -11.64
C PHE A 171 -20.74 10.15 -11.34
N ILE A 172 -20.35 11.39 -11.39
CA ILE A 172 -21.31 12.49 -11.46
C ILE A 172 -21.65 12.65 -12.94
N LEU A 173 -22.84 12.18 -13.31
CA LEU A 173 -23.44 12.57 -14.56
C LEU A 173 -23.86 14.04 -14.38
N ALA A 174 -23.06 14.93 -14.95
CA ALA A 174 -23.41 16.35 -15.03
C ALA A 174 -24.23 16.59 -16.30
#